data_09652f72fdb4b74c981bc7eebc682c3e
#
_entry.id   09652f72fdb4b74c981bc7eebc682c3e
#
_cell.length_a   1.000
_cell.length_b   1.000
_cell.length_c   1.000
_cell.angle_alpha   90.00
_cell.angle_beta   90.00
_cell.angle_gamma   90.00
#
_symmetry.space_group_name_H-M   'P 1'
#
loop_
_entity.id
_entity.type
_entity.pdbx_description
1 polymer ?
#
loop_
_entity_poly.entity_id
_entity_poly.type
_entity_poly.pdbx_seq_one_letter_code
_entity_poly.pdbx_strand_id
1 'polypeptide(L)'
;MSHLIEEYAKNLGVKISEPIVNDHFFPIIPYKYITLNQAGVASKTYSHYDIVLSLLKPFLERSGIKVIQMGGDKKIEGTDMALNISFKQQAFVLSKSLVHLGCDGALAQVASSKKIPAVTIYGNAFPANVKPFFSK
;
A
#
# COMPACT_ATOMS: atom_id res chain seq x y z
N MET A 1 -15.11 18.81 7.70
CA MET A 1 -15.59 17.41 7.62
C MET A 1 -14.61 16.51 8.36
N SER A 2 -15.07 15.70 9.29
CA SER A 2 -14.21 14.84 10.09
C SER A 2 -13.85 13.55 9.35
N HIS A 3 -12.75 12.93 9.76
CA HIS A 3 -12.34 11.64 9.23
C HIS A 3 -13.36 10.57 9.65
N LEU A 4 -13.57 9.56 8.79
CA LEU A 4 -14.55 8.50 9.01
C LEU A 4 -14.34 7.76 10.34
N ILE A 5 -13.07 7.48 10.70
CA ILE A 5 -12.77 6.80 11.97
C ILE A 5 -13.15 7.64 13.18
N GLU A 6 -13.04 8.98 13.08
CA GLU A 6 -13.46 9.88 14.16
C GLU A 6 -14.97 9.83 14.37
N GLU A 7 -15.74 9.77 13.28
CA GLU A 7 -17.20 9.64 13.37
C GLU A 7 -17.60 8.31 14.02
N TYR A 8 -16.96 7.22 13.64
CA TYR A 8 -17.23 5.92 14.24
C TYR A 8 -16.87 5.90 15.73
N ALA A 9 -15.72 6.43 16.09
CA ALA A 9 -15.27 6.49 17.48
C ALA A 9 -16.23 7.33 18.33
N LYS A 10 -16.68 8.46 17.81
CA LYS A 10 -17.63 9.34 18.48
C LYS A 10 -18.97 8.65 18.73
N ASN A 11 -19.50 7.97 17.69
CA ASN A 11 -20.78 7.27 17.78
C ASN A 11 -20.77 6.10 18.75
N LEU A 12 -19.62 5.41 18.88
CA LEU A 12 -19.46 4.25 19.75
C LEU A 12 -18.97 4.63 21.14
N GLY A 13 -18.59 5.88 21.37
CA GLY A 13 -18.07 6.33 22.66
C GLY A 13 -16.71 5.75 23.02
N VAL A 14 -15.89 5.44 22.03
CA VAL A 14 -14.56 4.83 22.22
C VAL A 14 -13.46 5.79 21.78
N LYS A 15 -12.25 5.59 22.33
CA LYS A 15 -11.09 6.36 21.91
C LYS A 15 -10.43 5.72 20.68
N ILE A 16 -9.94 6.56 19.78
CA ILE A 16 -9.14 6.12 18.65
C ILE A 16 -7.76 5.71 19.17
N SER A 17 -7.31 4.51 18.80
CA SER A 17 -5.94 4.05 19.06
C SER A 17 -5.25 3.67 17.75
N GLU A 18 -3.92 3.55 17.78
CA GLU A 18 -3.17 3.12 16.60
C GLU A 18 -3.61 1.72 16.18
N PRO A 19 -3.82 1.50 14.87
CA PRO A 19 -4.20 0.18 14.39
C PRO A 19 -3.04 -0.81 14.55
N ILE A 20 -3.39 -2.05 14.86
CA ILE A 20 -2.45 -3.17 14.94
C ILE A 20 -2.80 -4.13 13.82
N VAL A 21 -1.81 -4.46 12.98
CA VAL A 21 -1.98 -5.42 11.89
C VAL A 21 -1.02 -6.57 12.13
N ASN A 22 -1.57 -7.76 12.28
CA ASN A 22 -0.78 -8.98 12.38
C ASN A 22 -0.29 -9.39 10.99
N ASP A 23 0.97 -9.80 10.91
CA ASP A 23 1.55 -10.26 9.67
C ASP A 23 2.09 -11.68 9.80
N HIS A 24 2.33 -12.34 8.66
CA HIS A 24 2.95 -13.65 8.59
C HIS A 24 4.22 -13.56 7.77
N PHE A 25 5.28 -14.22 8.25
CA PHE A 25 6.57 -14.26 7.58
C PHE A 25 6.45 -14.75 6.15
N PHE A 26 7.18 -14.11 5.25
CA PHE A 26 7.37 -14.52 3.86
C PHE A 26 8.83 -14.32 3.49
N PRO A 27 9.52 -15.34 2.97
CA PRO A 27 10.94 -15.21 2.64
C PRO A 27 11.14 -14.28 1.45
N ILE A 28 11.91 -13.20 1.67
CA ILE A 28 12.26 -12.22 0.64
C ILE A 28 13.76 -12.14 0.53
N ILE A 29 14.25 -12.02 -0.70
CA ILE A 29 15.66 -11.81 -0.95
C ILE A 29 16.07 -10.45 -0.36
N PRO A 30 17.25 -10.35 0.31
CA PRO A 30 17.64 -9.15 1.04
C PRO A 30 18.14 -8.03 0.11
N TYR A 31 17.27 -7.43 -0.67
CA TYR A 31 17.56 -6.22 -1.42
C TYR A 31 16.48 -5.16 -1.13
N LYS A 32 16.82 -3.92 -1.43
CA LYS A 32 15.89 -2.81 -1.27
C LYS A 32 14.77 -2.93 -2.28
N TYR A 33 13.54 -2.68 -1.83
CA TYR A 33 12.38 -2.73 -2.73
C TYR A 33 11.29 -1.76 -2.29
N ILE A 34 10.46 -1.41 -3.26
CA ILE A 34 9.17 -0.76 -3.03
C ILE A 34 8.07 -1.77 -3.34
N THR A 35 6.93 -1.61 -2.70
CA THR A 35 5.76 -2.47 -2.94
C THR A 35 4.71 -1.71 -3.74
N LEU A 36 3.96 -2.44 -4.55
CA LEU A 36 2.91 -1.88 -5.40
C LEU A 36 1.70 -2.79 -5.35
N ASN A 37 0.52 -2.21 -5.18
CA ASN A 37 -0.74 -2.93 -5.19
C ASN A 37 -1.74 -2.22 -6.10
N GLN A 38 -2.19 -2.93 -7.14
CA GLN A 38 -3.22 -2.44 -8.05
C GLN A 38 -4.63 -2.89 -7.62
N ALA A 39 -4.71 -3.97 -6.83
CA ALA A 39 -5.98 -4.58 -6.47
C ALA A 39 -6.82 -3.67 -5.58
N GLY A 40 -8.11 -3.69 -5.82
CA GLY A 40 -9.10 -2.93 -5.07
C GLY A 40 -10.45 -3.10 -5.74
N VAL A 41 -11.47 -2.39 -5.27
CA VAL A 41 -12.73 -2.33 -5.98
C VAL A 41 -12.55 -1.58 -7.30
N ALA A 42 -13.33 -1.91 -8.33
CA ALA A 42 -13.16 -1.37 -9.68
C ALA A 42 -13.09 0.16 -9.72
N SER A 43 -13.89 0.85 -8.90
CA SER A 43 -13.91 2.32 -8.83
C SER A 43 -12.66 2.92 -8.22
N LYS A 44 -11.81 2.12 -7.58
CA LYS A 44 -10.57 2.56 -6.91
C LYS A 44 -9.32 2.07 -7.62
N THR A 45 -9.47 1.31 -8.71
CA THR A 45 -8.33 0.76 -9.44
C THR A 45 -7.72 1.82 -10.36
N TYR A 46 -6.41 1.94 -10.33
CA TYR A 46 -5.66 2.81 -11.21
C TYR A 46 -4.91 1.95 -12.24
N SER A 47 -5.07 2.27 -13.52
CA SER A 47 -4.57 1.42 -14.62
C SER A 47 -3.27 1.89 -15.26
N HIS A 48 -2.63 2.94 -14.73
CA HIS A 48 -1.46 3.56 -15.37
C HIS A 48 -0.16 3.38 -14.58
N TYR A 49 -0.07 2.34 -13.76
CA TYR A 49 1.17 2.07 -12.99
C TYR A 49 2.37 1.76 -13.89
N ASP A 50 2.13 1.16 -15.06
CA ASP A 50 3.20 0.89 -16.03
C ASP A 50 3.89 2.18 -16.47
N ILE A 51 3.14 3.26 -16.68
CA ILE A 51 3.68 4.56 -17.03
C ILE A 51 4.49 5.13 -15.86
N VAL A 52 3.94 5.06 -14.65
CA VAL A 52 4.63 5.54 -13.45
C VAL A 52 5.96 4.81 -13.26
N LEU A 53 5.94 3.49 -13.39
CA LEU A 53 7.15 2.68 -13.25
C LEU A 53 8.17 2.98 -14.34
N SER A 54 7.73 3.22 -15.57
CA SER A 54 8.65 3.58 -16.67
C SER A 54 9.36 4.91 -16.41
N LEU A 55 8.66 5.88 -15.81
CA LEU A 55 9.27 7.16 -15.44
C LEU A 55 10.24 7.03 -14.28
N LEU A 56 10.01 6.12 -13.35
CA LEU A 56 10.87 5.88 -12.19
C LEU A 56 12.05 4.95 -12.51
N LYS A 57 12.00 4.21 -13.59
CA LYS A 57 12.96 3.17 -13.91
C LYS A 57 14.44 3.60 -13.81
N PRO A 58 14.88 4.73 -14.40
CA PRO A 58 16.28 5.12 -14.30
C PRO A 58 16.73 5.33 -12.86
N PHE A 59 15.89 5.94 -12.03
CA PHE A 59 16.19 6.15 -10.63
C PHE A 59 16.26 4.83 -9.87
N LEU A 60 15.30 3.94 -10.08
CA LEU A 60 15.22 2.65 -9.39
C LEU A 60 16.43 1.78 -9.73
N GLU A 61 16.83 1.74 -10.99
CA GLU A 61 18.00 0.97 -11.43
C GLU A 61 19.30 1.51 -10.83
N ARG A 62 19.48 2.83 -10.82
CA ARG A 62 20.66 3.45 -10.23
C ARG A 62 20.77 3.19 -8.73
N SER A 63 19.63 3.15 -8.05
CA SER A 63 19.57 2.98 -6.60
C SER A 63 19.56 1.51 -6.17
N GLY A 64 19.47 0.57 -7.11
CA GLY A 64 19.38 -0.86 -6.81
C GLY A 64 18.07 -1.23 -6.13
N ILE A 65 17.00 -0.49 -6.40
CA ILE A 65 15.69 -0.71 -5.80
C ILE A 65 14.82 -1.56 -6.73
N LYS A 66 14.25 -2.63 -6.20
CA LYS A 66 13.34 -3.49 -6.93
C LYS A 66 11.89 -3.08 -6.70
N VAL A 67 11.00 -3.52 -7.59
CA VAL A 67 9.55 -3.27 -7.48
C VAL A 67 8.85 -4.62 -7.30
N ILE A 68 8.16 -4.77 -6.19
CA ILE A 68 7.39 -5.98 -5.88
C ILE A 68 5.91 -5.65 -5.95
N GLN A 69 5.21 -6.30 -6.87
CA GLN A 69 3.77 -6.20 -6.99
C GLN A 69 3.11 -7.23 -6.10
N MET A 70 2.09 -6.81 -5.36
CA MET A 70 1.27 -7.70 -4.54
C MET A 70 -0.17 -7.65 -5.04
N GLY A 71 -0.73 -8.83 -5.30
CA GLY A 71 -2.08 -8.94 -5.82
C GLY A 71 -2.20 -8.56 -7.28
N GLY A 72 -3.45 -8.48 -7.74
CA GLY A 72 -3.75 -8.18 -9.13
C GLY A 72 -3.80 -9.45 -10.01
N ASP A 73 -4.48 -9.33 -11.15
CA ASP A 73 -4.67 -10.47 -12.06
C ASP A 73 -3.46 -10.67 -12.98
N LYS A 74 -2.75 -9.60 -13.28
CA LYS A 74 -1.63 -9.63 -14.22
C LYS A 74 -0.45 -8.84 -13.65
N LYS A 75 0.75 -9.31 -13.98
CA LYS A 75 1.96 -8.58 -13.67
C LYS A 75 2.01 -7.28 -14.46
N ILE A 76 2.19 -6.18 -13.75
CA ILE A 76 2.32 -4.86 -14.36
C ILE A 76 3.72 -4.74 -14.95
N GLU A 77 3.83 -4.21 -16.16
CA GLU A 77 5.11 -3.98 -16.81
C GLU A 77 5.96 -3.02 -15.97
N GLY A 78 7.19 -3.40 -15.72
CA GLY A 78 8.12 -2.63 -14.89
C GLY A 78 8.29 -3.17 -13.48
N THR A 79 7.47 -4.13 -13.04
CA THR A 79 7.68 -4.82 -11.77
C THR A 79 8.70 -5.92 -11.91
N ASP A 80 9.54 -6.08 -10.91
CA ASP A 80 10.55 -7.14 -10.89
C ASP A 80 9.98 -8.48 -10.45
N MET A 81 8.98 -8.45 -9.57
CA MET A 81 8.36 -9.64 -9.02
C MET A 81 6.88 -9.38 -8.73
N ALA A 82 6.04 -10.34 -9.04
CA ALA A 82 4.62 -10.31 -8.70
C ALA A 82 4.32 -11.47 -7.74
N LEU A 83 3.75 -11.16 -6.59
CA LEU A 83 3.47 -12.14 -5.54
C LEU A 83 1.96 -12.33 -5.39
N ASN A 84 1.53 -13.60 -5.42
CA ASN A 84 0.15 -13.98 -5.12
C ASN A 84 0.14 -14.72 -3.78
N ILE A 85 0.14 -13.96 -2.70
CA ILE A 85 0.29 -14.47 -1.34
C ILE A 85 -0.88 -13.98 -0.47
N SER A 86 -1.01 -14.55 0.72
CA SER A 86 -2.08 -14.17 1.66
C SER A 86 -1.95 -12.71 2.09
N PHE A 87 -3.06 -12.12 2.55
CA PHE A 87 -3.04 -10.73 3.03
C PHE A 87 -2.02 -10.53 4.17
N LYS A 88 -1.92 -11.47 5.09
CA LYS A 88 -0.96 -11.36 6.19
C LYS A 88 0.48 -11.44 5.71
N GLN A 89 0.76 -12.25 4.70
CA GLN A 89 2.07 -12.29 4.07
C GLN A 89 2.36 -11.01 3.29
N GLN A 90 1.35 -10.44 2.62
CA GLN A 90 1.49 -9.14 1.97
C GLN A 90 1.83 -8.05 2.98
N ALA A 91 1.20 -8.08 4.16
CA ALA A 91 1.51 -7.13 5.23
C ALA A 91 2.97 -7.24 5.68
N PHE A 92 3.50 -8.47 5.78
CA PHE A 92 4.91 -8.67 6.11
C PHE A 92 5.84 -8.09 5.04
N VAL A 93 5.59 -8.42 3.77
CA VAL A 93 6.38 -7.90 2.65
C VAL A 93 6.37 -6.37 2.63
N LEU A 94 5.20 -5.78 2.81
CA LEU A 94 5.05 -4.32 2.86
C LEU A 94 5.83 -3.72 4.02
N SER A 95 5.83 -4.37 5.18
CA SER A 95 6.51 -3.86 6.38
C SER A 95 8.02 -3.71 6.22
N LYS A 96 8.60 -4.36 5.23
CA LYS A 96 10.05 -4.31 4.93
C LYS A 96 10.34 -3.46 3.69
N SER A 97 9.33 -2.87 3.08
CA SER A 97 9.52 -2.02 1.90
C SER A 97 9.98 -0.61 2.29
N LEU A 98 10.58 0.08 1.33
CA LEU A 98 10.96 1.49 1.50
C LEU A 98 9.74 2.41 1.36
N VAL A 99 8.87 2.10 0.41
CA VAL A 99 7.66 2.88 0.10
C VAL A 99 6.61 1.92 -0.44
N HIS A 100 5.35 2.17 -0.11
CA HIS A 100 4.23 1.46 -0.70
C HIS A 100 3.51 2.38 -1.69
N LEU A 101 3.24 1.88 -2.89
CA LEU A 101 2.48 2.57 -3.92
C LEU A 101 1.20 1.77 -4.20
N GLY A 102 0.05 2.41 -4.08
CA GLY A 102 -1.19 1.68 -4.29
C GLY A 102 -2.42 2.55 -4.33
N CYS A 103 -3.56 1.88 -4.47
CA CYS A 103 -4.87 2.52 -4.39
C CYS A 103 -5.34 2.55 -2.95
N ASP A 104 -6.38 3.35 -2.68
CA ASP A 104 -7.05 3.34 -1.39
C ASP A 104 -7.60 1.93 -1.11
N GLY A 105 -7.18 1.34 0.00
CA GLY A 105 -7.56 -0.02 0.37
C GLY A 105 -6.83 -0.52 1.60
N ALA A 106 -6.96 -1.82 1.86
CA ALA A 106 -6.43 -2.44 3.08
C ALA A 106 -4.91 -2.29 3.22
N LEU A 107 -4.14 -2.42 2.13
CA LEU A 107 -2.69 -2.30 2.21
C LEU A 107 -2.23 -0.87 2.52
N ALA A 108 -2.99 0.15 2.14
CA ALA A 108 -2.71 1.52 2.56
C ALA A 108 -2.81 1.66 4.09
N GLN A 109 -3.79 1.00 4.69
CA GLN A 109 -3.94 0.96 6.16
C GLN A 109 -2.79 0.19 6.81
N VAL A 110 -2.33 -0.91 6.19
CA VAL A 110 -1.16 -1.65 6.67
C VAL A 110 0.08 -0.76 6.65
N ALA A 111 0.31 -0.03 5.58
CA ALA A 111 1.45 0.88 5.48
C ALA A 111 1.45 1.88 6.63
N SER A 112 0.29 2.46 6.94
CA SER A 112 0.14 3.37 8.07
C SER A 112 0.48 2.69 9.39
N SER A 113 -0.04 1.49 9.65
CA SER A 113 0.20 0.78 10.91
C SER A 113 1.66 0.37 11.09
N LYS A 114 2.36 0.08 10.00
CA LYS A 114 3.79 -0.31 10.01
C LYS A 114 4.72 0.89 9.86
N LYS A 115 4.18 2.12 9.79
CA LYS A 115 4.94 3.36 9.64
C LYS A 115 5.77 3.40 8.35
N ILE A 116 5.25 2.79 7.29
CA ILE A 116 5.88 2.79 5.97
C ILE A 116 5.30 3.95 5.15
N PRO A 117 6.15 4.81 4.56
CA PRO A 117 5.66 5.87 3.68
C PRO A 117 4.86 5.28 2.51
N ALA A 118 3.75 5.91 2.17
CA ALA A 118 2.88 5.42 1.12
C ALA A 118 2.45 6.56 0.19
N VAL A 119 2.41 6.25 -1.11
CA VAL A 119 1.77 7.08 -2.11
C VAL A 119 0.47 6.38 -2.48
N THR A 120 -0.65 6.99 -2.15
CA THR A 120 -1.97 6.41 -2.34
C THR A 120 -2.75 7.18 -3.40
N ILE A 121 -3.28 6.45 -4.38
CA ILE A 121 -4.10 7.03 -5.43
C ILE A 121 -5.57 6.83 -5.05
N TYR A 122 -6.30 7.93 -4.93
CA TYR A 122 -7.71 7.90 -4.53
C TYR A 122 -8.62 8.05 -5.74
N GLY A 123 -9.69 7.25 -5.75
CA GLY A 123 -10.74 7.33 -6.76
C GLY A 123 -11.88 8.24 -6.33
N ASN A 124 -12.95 7.65 -5.79
CA ASN A 124 -14.21 8.34 -5.51
C ASN A 124 -14.34 8.92 -4.10
N ALA A 125 -13.40 8.64 -3.19
CA ALA A 125 -13.48 9.10 -1.80
C ALA A 125 -12.62 10.36 -1.60
N PHE A 126 -13.02 11.22 -0.67
CA PHE A 126 -12.18 12.34 -0.25
C PHE A 126 -11.03 11.82 0.60
N PRO A 127 -9.77 12.11 0.26
CA PRO A 127 -8.63 11.62 1.02
C PRO A 127 -8.67 11.99 2.51
N ALA A 128 -9.13 13.18 2.84
CA ALA A 128 -9.22 13.64 4.23
C ALA A 128 -10.10 12.74 5.11
N ASN A 129 -11.08 12.05 4.50
CA ASN A 129 -12.01 11.20 5.24
C ASN A 129 -11.55 9.75 5.37
N VAL A 130 -10.80 9.23 4.39
CA VAL A 130 -10.53 7.79 4.27
C VAL A 130 -9.05 7.43 4.23
N LYS A 131 -8.13 8.39 4.09
CA LYS A 131 -6.70 8.09 4.16
C LYS A 131 -6.38 7.44 5.52
N PRO A 132 -5.33 6.63 5.61
CA PRO A 132 -4.93 6.05 6.90
C PRO A 132 -4.74 7.14 7.95
N PHE A 133 -5.44 7.02 9.08
CA PHE A 133 -5.53 8.09 10.09
C PHE A 133 -4.15 8.47 10.65
N PHE A 134 -3.28 7.49 10.83
CA PHE A 134 -1.94 7.68 11.38
C PHE A 134 -0.84 7.78 10.32
N SER A 135 -1.20 7.94 9.05
CA SER A 135 -0.19 8.09 7.99
C SER A 135 0.48 9.47 8.08
N LYS A 136 1.72 9.47 7.72
CA LYS A 136 2.52 10.70 7.66
C LYS A 136 2.54 11.28 6.26
#